data_4a702aff4d1c56c4d83a62c9a82bda46
#
_entry.id   4a702aff4d1c56c4d83a62c9a82bda46
#
_cell.length_a   1.000
_cell.length_b   1.000
_cell.length_c   1.000
_cell.angle_alpha   90.00
_cell.angle_beta   90.00
_cell.angle_gamma   90.00
#
_symmetry.space_group_name_H-M   'P 1'
#
loop_
_entity.id
_entity.type
_entity.pdbx_description
1 polymer ?
#
loop_
_entity_poly.entity_id
_entity_poly.type
_entity_poly.pdbx_seq_one_letter_code
_entity_poly.pdbx_strand_id
1 'polypeptide(L)'
;MKIAIVKLSALGDIVHAMVVLQFIKKYNPAIEIDWIVEESFKGLLEFNPHLNKVHVVNIKKIKKKKSLYLLYKELRGLRNFGPYDIVLDMQGLVKSAIISRCLPSKQILGFDKFSIREKLASVFYNKTFNFSYNKNVVERNFKLIKFALDLPLKFEEIGYKLPFLYSHKKKLSPCLSKTKKNIVLIPGASFATKCYPVENFAELTNLLNANYIVIWGSVEENLLAHKIKNLAPNVNVCEQLSIDSLILLISQVDLVVGPDTGPTHMAWALNTPSITLFGPTPGYRNTCVTNINKIIESDSNVNPLKINKKDYSIKNIDAQEVCKVAEILLN
;
A
#
# COMPACT_ATOMS: atom_id res chain seq x y z
N MET A 1 16.95 14.00 -16.97
CA MET A 1 15.68 13.38 -17.38
C MET A 1 14.65 13.63 -16.29
N LYS A 2 13.45 14.07 -16.68
CA LYS A 2 12.35 14.29 -15.74
C LYS A 2 11.19 13.34 -16.04
N ILE A 3 10.76 12.60 -15.02
CA ILE A 3 9.69 11.61 -15.16
C ILE A 3 8.51 11.94 -14.23
N ALA A 4 7.31 11.50 -14.61
CA ALA A 4 6.16 11.49 -13.74
C ALA A 4 5.66 10.05 -13.51
N ILE A 5 5.44 9.68 -12.27
CA ILE A 5 4.81 8.42 -11.89
C ILE A 5 3.34 8.70 -11.57
N VAL A 6 2.43 8.01 -12.25
CA VAL A 6 0.99 8.07 -11.99
C VAL A 6 0.58 6.81 -11.23
N LYS A 7 0.38 6.96 -9.91
CA LYS A 7 -0.17 5.92 -9.04
C LYS A 7 -1.07 6.58 -8.01
N LEU A 8 -2.37 6.56 -8.28
CA LEU A 8 -3.37 7.40 -7.60
C LEU A 8 -3.87 6.80 -6.28
N SER A 9 -3.98 5.47 -6.23
CA SER A 9 -4.60 4.68 -5.15
C SER A 9 -4.31 3.17 -5.36
N ALA A 10 -4.61 2.25 -4.43
CA ALA A 10 -4.95 2.51 -3.05
C ALA A 10 -3.67 2.63 -2.20
N LEU A 11 -3.80 2.80 -0.87
CA LEU A 11 -2.67 3.00 0.04
C LEU A 11 -1.60 1.92 -0.13
N GLY A 12 -1.95 0.63 -0.04
CA GLY A 12 -1.00 -0.47 -0.20
C GLY A 12 -0.37 -0.53 -1.60
N ASP A 13 -1.15 -0.26 -2.66
CA ASP A 13 -0.63 -0.21 -4.04
C ASP A 13 0.40 0.91 -4.25
N ILE A 14 0.20 2.07 -3.57
CA ILE A 14 1.15 3.17 -3.60
C ILE A 14 2.42 2.77 -2.88
N VAL A 15 2.30 2.19 -1.67
CA VAL A 15 3.44 1.68 -0.89
C VAL A 15 4.27 0.71 -1.72
N HIS A 16 3.65 -0.29 -2.37
CA HIS A 16 4.36 -1.24 -3.22
C HIS A 16 5.04 -0.60 -4.44
N ALA A 17 4.49 0.50 -4.94
CA ALA A 17 5.11 1.21 -6.06
C ALA A 17 6.27 2.12 -5.60
N MET A 18 6.21 2.66 -4.38
CA MET A 18 7.23 3.59 -3.87
C MET A 18 8.61 2.94 -3.71
N VAL A 19 8.68 1.63 -3.51
CA VAL A 19 9.96 0.94 -3.31
C VAL A 19 10.95 1.16 -4.47
N VAL A 20 10.46 1.37 -5.69
CA VAL A 20 11.31 1.58 -6.87
C VAL A 20 12.10 2.89 -6.83
N LEU A 21 11.63 3.89 -6.05
CA LEU A 21 12.24 5.22 -5.99
C LEU A 21 13.71 5.18 -5.56
N GLN A 22 14.02 4.42 -4.50
CA GLN A 22 15.38 4.29 -4.00
C GLN A 22 16.31 3.63 -5.04
N PHE A 23 15.80 2.68 -5.82
CA PHE A 23 16.58 1.99 -6.85
C PHE A 23 16.77 2.87 -8.09
N ILE A 24 15.77 3.67 -8.50
CA ILE A 24 15.96 4.67 -9.56
C ILE A 24 17.08 5.62 -9.17
N LYS A 25 17.05 6.17 -7.95
CA LYS A 25 18.06 7.11 -7.47
C LYS A 25 19.43 6.47 -7.24
N LYS A 26 19.49 5.19 -6.86
CA LYS A 26 20.73 4.42 -6.75
C LYS A 26 21.46 4.32 -8.09
N TYR A 27 20.74 4.02 -9.17
CA TYR A 27 21.34 3.83 -10.49
C TYR A 27 21.48 5.11 -11.32
N ASN A 28 20.59 6.08 -11.08
CA ASN A 28 20.69 7.38 -11.73
C ASN A 28 20.11 8.49 -10.83
N PRO A 29 20.94 9.11 -9.97
CA PRO A 29 20.48 10.15 -9.04
C PRO A 29 20.01 11.42 -9.74
N ALA A 30 20.39 11.65 -10.99
CA ALA A 30 20.02 12.84 -11.78
C ALA A 30 18.58 12.77 -12.34
N ILE A 31 17.89 11.63 -12.25
CA ILE A 31 16.49 11.54 -12.67
C ILE A 31 15.61 12.32 -11.69
N GLU A 32 14.94 13.36 -12.18
CA GLU A 32 13.89 14.06 -11.43
C GLU A 32 12.58 13.27 -11.50
N ILE A 33 11.96 13.05 -10.32
CA ILE A 33 10.75 12.24 -10.20
C ILE A 33 9.64 13.06 -9.58
N ASP A 34 8.57 13.30 -10.35
CA ASP A 34 7.31 13.82 -9.82
C ASP A 34 6.32 12.65 -9.65
N TRP A 35 5.42 12.75 -8.67
CA TRP A 35 4.40 11.73 -8.43
C TRP A 35 3.00 12.34 -8.43
N ILE A 36 2.07 11.72 -9.17
CA ILE A 36 0.68 12.11 -9.22
C ILE A 36 -0.16 11.15 -8.37
N VAL A 37 -0.90 11.68 -7.38
CA VAL A 37 -1.60 10.91 -6.37
C VAL A 37 -2.95 11.53 -6.01
N GLU A 38 -3.93 10.74 -5.57
CA GLU A 38 -5.16 11.26 -4.93
C GLU A 38 -4.83 11.97 -3.61
N GLU A 39 -5.54 13.07 -3.32
CA GLU A 39 -5.35 13.91 -2.12
C GLU A 39 -5.28 13.10 -0.82
N SER A 40 -6.13 12.08 -0.68
CA SER A 40 -6.20 11.25 0.52
C SER A 40 -4.93 10.44 0.81
N PHE A 41 -4.00 10.33 -0.13
CA PHE A 41 -2.76 9.56 0.02
C PHE A 41 -1.49 10.40 -0.06
N LYS A 42 -1.60 11.73 -0.19
CA LYS A 42 -0.46 12.65 -0.27
C LYS A 42 0.55 12.42 0.86
N GLY A 43 0.07 12.22 2.08
CA GLY A 43 0.92 12.04 3.26
C GLY A 43 1.86 10.83 3.21
N LEU A 44 1.65 9.85 2.31
CA LEU A 44 2.62 8.77 2.08
C LEU A 44 3.90 9.24 1.39
N LEU A 45 3.78 10.29 0.56
CA LEU A 45 4.80 10.69 -0.41
C LEU A 45 5.50 11.99 -0.01
N GLU A 46 4.85 12.81 0.82
CA GLU A 46 5.19 14.21 1.05
C GLU A 46 6.63 14.42 1.55
N PHE A 47 7.14 13.50 2.35
CA PHE A 47 8.49 13.59 2.94
C PHE A 47 9.49 12.63 2.28
N ASN A 48 9.16 12.05 1.13
CA ASN A 48 10.07 11.14 0.46
C ASN A 48 11.20 11.90 -0.24
N PRO A 49 12.47 11.71 0.16
CA PRO A 49 13.61 12.49 -0.36
C PRO A 49 13.94 12.20 -1.83
N HIS A 50 13.38 11.14 -2.39
CA HIS A 50 13.60 10.75 -3.78
C HIS A 50 12.64 11.42 -4.76
N LEU A 51 11.61 12.12 -4.25
CA LEU A 51 10.63 12.83 -5.06
C LEU A 51 10.97 14.32 -5.14
N ASN A 52 10.88 14.87 -6.35
CA ASN A 52 11.03 16.31 -6.59
C ASN A 52 9.70 17.05 -6.28
N LYS A 53 8.57 16.52 -6.76
CA LYS A 53 7.24 17.08 -6.49
C LYS A 53 6.19 15.99 -6.31
N VAL A 54 5.23 16.24 -5.42
CA VAL A 54 4.02 15.44 -5.27
C VAL A 54 2.83 16.28 -5.74
N HIS A 55 2.24 15.87 -6.84
CA HIS A 55 1.07 16.52 -7.43
C HIS A 55 -0.21 15.81 -7.01
N VAL A 56 -1.13 16.56 -6.48
CA VAL A 56 -2.40 16.04 -5.94
C VAL A 56 -3.50 16.18 -6.98
N VAL A 57 -4.32 15.14 -7.11
CA VAL A 57 -5.56 15.15 -7.90
C VAL A 57 -6.75 14.75 -7.03
N ASN A 58 -7.94 15.28 -7.36
CA ASN A 58 -9.15 15.12 -6.57
C ASN A 58 -10.25 14.34 -7.31
N ILE A 59 -9.89 13.31 -8.08
CA ILE A 59 -10.84 12.56 -8.93
C ILE A 59 -11.94 11.90 -8.09
N LYS A 60 -11.60 11.33 -6.93
CA LYS A 60 -12.57 10.70 -6.03
C LYS A 60 -13.61 11.70 -5.52
N LYS A 61 -13.19 12.90 -5.12
CA LYS A 61 -14.06 13.99 -4.64
C LYS A 61 -14.96 14.52 -5.76
N ILE A 62 -14.40 14.70 -6.95
CA ILE A 62 -15.11 15.15 -8.15
C ILE A 62 -16.17 14.13 -8.57
N LYS A 63 -15.83 12.84 -8.58
CA LYS A 63 -16.77 11.75 -8.87
C LYS A 63 -17.96 11.75 -7.88
N LYS A 64 -17.71 11.98 -6.58
CA LYS A 64 -18.78 12.09 -5.56
C LYS A 64 -19.71 13.28 -5.84
N LYS A 65 -19.15 14.40 -6.33
CA LYS A 65 -19.93 15.60 -6.71
C LYS A 65 -20.63 15.48 -8.07
N LYS A 66 -20.35 14.45 -8.87
CA LYS A 66 -20.88 14.21 -10.24
C LYS A 66 -20.74 15.43 -11.16
N SER A 67 -19.71 16.25 -11.01
CA SER A 67 -19.49 17.49 -11.76
C SER A 67 -18.50 17.29 -12.91
N LEU A 68 -18.99 17.35 -14.16
CA LEU A 68 -18.18 17.33 -15.37
C LEU A 68 -17.29 18.58 -15.48
N TYR A 69 -17.79 19.73 -15.04
CA TYR A 69 -17.02 20.99 -15.04
C TYR A 69 -15.78 20.87 -14.14
N LEU A 70 -15.94 20.35 -12.92
CA LEU A 70 -14.81 20.15 -12.01
C LEU A 70 -13.82 19.12 -12.57
N LEU A 71 -14.29 18.07 -13.21
CA LEU A 71 -13.43 17.09 -13.88
C LEU A 71 -12.63 17.74 -15.01
N TYR A 72 -13.28 18.52 -15.87
CA TYR A 72 -12.60 19.26 -16.94
C TYR A 72 -11.54 20.23 -16.39
N LYS A 73 -11.89 20.99 -15.33
CA LYS A 73 -10.96 21.93 -14.67
C LYS A 73 -9.74 21.21 -14.11
N GLU A 74 -9.95 20.06 -13.44
CA GLU A 74 -8.88 19.22 -12.87
C GLU A 74 -7.95 18.71 -13.99
N LEU A 75 -8.51 18.10 -15.03
CA LEU A 75 -7.74 17.56 -16.16
C LEU A 75 -7.00 18.68 -16.93
N ARG A 76 -7.60 19.85 -17.08
CA ARG A 76 -6.93 21.01 -17.71
C ARG A 76 -5.77 21.50 -16.84
N GLY A 77 -5.91 21.48 -15.51
CA GLY A 77 -4.86 21.87 -14.56
C GLY A 77 -3.60 21.01 -14.67
N LEU A 78 -3.74 19.72 -15.06
CA LEU A 78 -2.61 18.82 -15.26
C LEU A 78 -1.64 19.29 -16.35
N ARG A 79 -2.10 20.09 -17.30
CA ARG A 79 -1.25 20.66 -18.38
C ARG A 79 -0.20 21.64 -17.85
N ASN A 80 -0.35 22.12 -16.61
CA ASN A 80 0.62 23.02 -15.98
C ASN A 80 1.74 22.26 -15.25
N PHE A 81 1.67 20.90 -15.22
CA PHE A 81 2.73 20.06 -14.67
C PHE A 81 3.72 19.67 -15.76
N GLY A 82 4.96 19.42 -15.40
CA GLY A 82 5.99 19.04 -16.37
C GLY A 82 6.68 20.24 -17.05
N PRO A 83 7.14 20.14 -18.31
CA PRO A 83 7.05 18.95 -19.17
C PRO A 83 7.88 17.76 -18.67
N TYR A 84 7.46 16.54 -19.06
CA TYR A 84 8.14 15.29 -18.68
C TYR A 84 8.75 14.61 -19.92
N ASP A 85 9.88 13.96 -19.72
CA ASP A 85 10.44 13.07 -20.74
C ASP A 85 9.59 11.80 -20.84
N ILE A 86 9.19 11.23 -19.68
CA ILE A 86 8.35 10.03 -19.61
C ILE A 86 7.29 10.21 -18.52
N VAL A 87 6.06 9.84 -18.84
CA VAL A 87 4.97 9.60 -17.86
C VAL A 87 4.75 8.10 -17.75
N LEU A 88 4.83 7.58 -16.52
CA LEU A 88 4.69 6.17 -16.19
C LEU A 88 3.36 5.92 -15.48
N ASP A 89 2.40 5.27 -16.14
CA ASP A 89 1.18 4.80 -15.47
C ASP A 89 1.43 3.44 -14.81
N MET A 90 1.69 3.48 -13.50
CA MET A 90 1.86 2.29 -12.66
C MET A 90 0.52 1.80 -12.06
N GLN A 91 -0.60 2.49 -12.36
CA GLN A 91 -1.93 2.11 -11.90
C GLN A 91 -2.63 1.14 -12.87
N GLY A 92 -2.59 1.43 -14.18
CA GLY A 92 -3.20 0.60 -15.21
C GLY A 92 -4.73 0.59 -15.19
N LEU A 93 -5.36 1.73 -14.87
CA LEU A 93 -6.81 1.94 -14.92
C LEU A 93 -7.14 3.05 -15.92
N VAL A 94 -8.34 3.04 -16.50
CA VAL A 94 -8.77 4.07 -17.47
C VAL A 94 -8.62 5.49 -16.89
N LYS A 95 -8.98 5.68 -15.62
CA LYS A 95 -8.84 7.00 -14.96
C LYS A 95 -7.38 7.47 -14.88
N SER A 96 -6.43 6.59 -14.57
CA SER A 96 -5.01 6.94 -14.49
C SER A 96 -4.41 7.14 -15.88
N ALA A 97 -4.83 6.36 -16.85
CA ALA A 97 -4.41 6.51 -18.25
C ALA A 97 -4.86 7.86 -18.85
N ILE A 98 -6.08 8.31 -18.55
CA ILE A 98 -6.56 9.64 -18.95
C ILE A 98 -5.72 10.73 -18.29
N ILE A 99 -5.44 10.63 -16.98
CA ILE A 99 -4.58 11.58 -16.27
C ILE A 99 -3.19 11.60 -16.92
N SER A 100 -2.60 10.44 -17.17
CA SER A 100 -1.30 10.32 -17.85
C SER A 100 -1.30 11.00 -19.21
N ARG A 101 -2.40 10.87 -19.97
CA ARG A 101 -2.55 11.49 -21.31
C ARG A 101 -2.70 13.01 -21.26
N CYS A 102 -3.18 13.56 -20.13
CA CYS A 102 -3.32 15.01 -19.93
C CYS A 102 -2.00 15.69 -19.53
N LEU A 103 -1.02 14.95 -19.03
CA LEU A 103 0.29 15.49 -18.65
C LEU A 103 1.15 15.77 -19.89
N PRO A 104 1.78 16.97 -19.99
CA PRO A 104 2.71 17.28 -21.07
C PRO A 104 3.94 16.35 -21.01
N SER A 105 4.11 15.49 -22.01
CA SER A 105 5.20 14.51 -22.04
C SER A 105 5.58 14.08 -23.43
N LYS A 106 6.85 13.67 -23.61
CA LYS A 106 7.35 13.09 -24.86
C LYS A 106 6.83 11.66 -25.04
N GLN A 107 6.74 10.90 -23.95
CA GLN A 107 6.31 9.51 -23.95
C GLN A 107 5.43 9.17 -22.76
N ILE A 108 4.37 8.38 -23.01
CA ILE A 108 3.50 7.83 -21.98
C ILE A 108 3.63 6.31 -22.02
N LEU A 109 4.00 5.70 -20.89
CA LEU A 109 4.28 4.28 -20.79
C LEU A 109 3.44 3.64 -19.69
N GLY A 110 2.93 2.44 -19.95
CA GLY A 110 2.19 1.63 -19.00
C GLY A 110 2.20 0.16 -19.41
N PHE A 111 1.44 -0.65 -18.68
CA PHE A 111 1.27 -2.06 -19.05
C PHE A 111 0.36 -2.22 -20.28
N ASP A 112 0.59 -3.28 -21.04
CA ASP A 112 -0.25 -3.62 -22.19
C ASP A 112 -1.64 -4.17 -21.77
N LYS A 113 -2.52 -4.35 -22.77
CA LYS A 113 -3.90 -4.83 -22.57
C LYS A 113 -4.01 -6.25 -21.94
N PHE A 114 -2.98 -7.06 -22.02
CA PHE A 114 -2.96 -8.41 -21.45
C PHE A 114 -2.46 -8.42 -20.00
N SER A 115 -1.82 -7.34 -19.59
CA SER A 115 -1.17 -7.18 -18.30
C SER A 115 -1.99 -6.37 -17.29
N ILE A 116 -3.17 -5.86 -17.65
CA ILE A 116 -4.03 -5.02 -16.81
C ILE A 116 -5.49 -5.46 -16.82
N ARG A 117 -6.23 -5.10 -15.76
CA ARG A 117 -7.67 -5.41 -15.64
C ARG A 117 -8.53 -4.59 -16.60
N GLU A 118 -8.27 -3.29 -16.68
CA GLU A 118 -9.02 -2.36 -17.53
C GLU A 118 -8.28 -2.19 -18.87
N LYS A 119 -8.47 -3.16 -19.77
CA LYS A 119 -7.76 -3.26 -21.07
C LYS A 119 -7.74 -1.98 -21.89
N LEU A 120 -8.80 -1.17 -21.78
CA LEU A 120 -8.92 0.13 -22.48
C LEU A 120 -7.85 1.15 -22.03
N ALA A 121 -7.28 1.02 -20.83
CA ALA A 121 -6.23 1.93 -20.37
C ALA A 121 -5.02 1.92 -21.31
N SER A 122 -4.68 0.76 -21.88
CA SER A 122 -3.51 0.60 -22.74
C SER A 122 -3.55 1.44 -24.04
N VAL A 123 -4.73 1.84 -24.53
CA VAL A 123 -4.84 2.64 -25.76
C VAL A 123 -4.36 4.10 -25.58
N PHE A 124 -4.21 4.54 -24.34
CA PHE A 124 -3.72 5.89 -24.02
C PHE A 124 -2.19 5.98 -23.96
N TYR A 125 -1.47 4.85 -24.01
CA TYR A 125 -0.02 4.81 -23.89
C TYR A 125 0.65 4.79 -25.26
N ASN A 126 1.78 5.50 -25.40
CA ASN A 126 2.62 5.46 -26.61
C ASN A 126 3.48 4.20 -26.65
N LYS A 127 3.88 3.69 -25.47
CA LYS A 127 4.69 2.48 -25.32
C LYS A 127 4.10 1.60 -24.23
N THR A 128 4.00 0.30 -24.47
CA THR A 128 3.44 -0.64 -23.53
C THR A 128 4.43 -1.72 -23.16
N PHE A 129 4.28 -2.24 -21.93
CA PHE A 129 5.09 -3.32 -21.38
C PHE A 129 4.22 -4.54 -21.06
N ASN A 130 4.61 -5.69 -21.60
CA ASN A 130 3.95 -6.96 -21.31
C ASN A 130 4.59 -7.62 -20.08
N PHE A 131 3.79 -7.84 -19.05
CA PHE A 131 4.19 -8.61 -17.88
C PHE A 131 2.96 -9.13 -17.15
N SER A 132 2.88 -10.44 -16.94
CA SER A 132 1.67 -11.11 -16.44
C SER A 132 1.04 -10.42 -15.22
N TYR A 133 -0.29 -10.26 -15.25
CA TYR A 133 -1.06 -9.68 -14.13
C TYR A 133 -0.95 -10.53 -12.84
N ASN A 134 -0.76 -11.84 -12.98
CA ASN A 134 -0.69 -12.80 -11.86
C ASN A 134 0.66 -12.75 -11.10
N LYS A 135 1.66 -12.05 -11.63
CA LYS A 135 2.95 -11.89 -10.94
C LYS A 135 2.85 -10.93 -9.77
N ASN A 136 3.80 -11.04 -8.84
CA ASN A 136 3.88 -10.18 -7.66
C ASN A 136 3.85 -8.69 -8.03
N VAL A 137 3.08 -7.90 -7.30
CA VAL A 137 2.86 -6.47 -7.60
C VAL A 137 4.13 -5.64 -7.52
N VAL A 138 5.04 -5.98 -6.60
CA VAL A 138 6.34 -5.28 -6.47
C VAL A 138 7.24 -5.63 -7.65
N GLU A 139 7.30 -6.91 -8.04
CA GLU A 139 8.03 -7.35 -9.22
C GLU A 139 7.52 -6.65 -10.50
N ARG A 140 6.20 -6.57 -10.66
CA ARG A 140 5.58 -5.86 -11.78
C ARG A 140 6.02 -4.40 -11.85
N ASN A 141 5.96 -3.68 -10.73
CA ASN A 141 6.38 -2.29 -10.65
C ASN A 141 7.87 -2.15 -11.01
N PHE A 142 8.70 -3.04 -10.49
CA PHE A 142 10.14 -3.03 -10.72
C PHE A 142 10.52 -3.29 -12.18
N LYS A 143 9.89 -4.30 -12.80
CA LYS A 143 10.11 -4.64 -14.22
C LYS A 143 9.61 -3.53 -15.15
N LEU A 144 8.50 -2.85 -14.82
CA LEU A 144 8.01 -1.70 -15.58
C LEU A 144 9.01 -0.55 -15.57
N ILE A 145 9.55 -0.20 -14.39
CA ILE A 145 10.58 0.84 -14.25
C ILE A 145 11.85 0.47 -14.99
N LYS A 146 12.32 -0.78 -14.85
CA LYS A 146 13.48 -1.28 -15.61
C LYS A 146 13.31 -1.07 -17.10
N PHE A 147 12.17 -1.48 -17.64
CA PHE A 147 11.85 -1.34 -19.07
C PHE A 147 11.72 0.12 -19.52
N ALA A 148 11.13 0.96 -18.65
CA ALA A 148 10.86 2.36 -18.99
C ALA A 148 12.12 3.24 -19.02
N LEU A 149 13.03 2.99 -18.09
CA LEU A 149 14.20 3.85 -17.86
C LEU A 149 15.51 3.21 -18.35
N ASP A 150 15.45 1.99 -18.87
CA ASP A 150 16.61 1.20 -19.31
C ASP A 150 17.72 1.12 -18.24
N LEU A 151 17.29 0.96 -16.96
CA LEU A 151 18.21 0.85 -15.84
C LEU A 151 18.58 -0.63 -15.58
N PRO A 152 19.81 -0.94 -15.14
CA PRO A 152 20.26 -2.32 -14.89
C PRO A 152 19.72 -2.90 -13.58
N LEU A 153 18.45 -2.63 -13.28
CA LEU A 153 17.76 -3.04 -12.06
C LEU A 153 17.66 -4.57 -11.98
N LYS A 154 17.95 -5.12 -10.79
CA LYS A 154 17.78 -6.54 -10.46
C LYS A 154 16.73 -6.69 -9.38
N PHE A 155 15.70 -7.53 -9.59
CA PHE A 155 14.59 -7.65 -8.63
C PHE A 155 15.03 -8.18 -7.27
N GLU A 156 16.08 -8.96 -7.24
CA GLU A 156 16.69 -9.54 -6.03
C GLU A 156 17.18 -8.45 -5.06
N GLU A 157 17.49 -7.26 -5.58
CA GLU A 157 17.89 -6.11 -4.76
C GLU A 157 16.79 -5.64 -3.79
N ILE A 158 15.53 -5.98 -4.05
CA ILE A 158 14.40 -5.69 -3.16
C ILE A 158 14.61 -6.29 -1.75
N GLY A 159 15.32 -7.42 -1.65
CA GLY A 159 15.69 -8.02 -0.37
C GLY A 159 16.57 -7.12 0.52
N TYR A 160 17.25 -6.16 -0.07
CA TYR A 160 18.15 -5.21 0.60
C TYR A 160 17.61 -3.78 0.63
N LYS A 161 16.30 -3.61 0.42
CA LYS A 161 15.68 -2.28 0.47
C LYS A 161 15.84 -1.63 1.84
N LEU A 162 16.07 -0.34 1.85
CA LEU A 162 15.99 0.48 3.06
C LEU A 162 14.52 0.83 3.35
N PRO A 163 14.18 1.20 4.60
CA PRO A 163 12.90 1.84 4.89
C PRO A 163 12.67 3.04 3.97
N PHE A 164 11.46 3.15 3.39
CA PHE A 164 11.20 4.16 2.36
C PHE A 164 9.90 4.94 2.58
N LEU A 165 9.32 4.85 3.76
CA LEU A 165 8.27 5.76 4.24
C LEU A 165 8.89 6.69 5.29
N TYR A 166 8.53 7.96 5.22
CA TYR A 166 9.15 9.01 6.02
C TYR A 166 8.10 9.79 6.78
N SER A 167 8.34 10.03 8.07
CA SER A 167 7.54 10.91 8.92
C SER A 167 8.39 12.09 9.39
N HIS A 168 7.79 13.27 9.44
CA HIS A 168 8.43 14.43 10.06
C HIS A 168 8.17 14.49 11.58
N LYS A 169 7.23 13.72 12.08
CA LYS A 169 6.93 13.62 13.51
C LYS A 169 8.03 12.89 14.26
N LYS A 170 8.36 13.38 15.46
CA LYS A 170 9.44 12.82 16.31
C LYS A 170 8.94 12.32 17.66
N LYS A 171 7.70 12.66 18.05
CA LYS A 171 7.17 12.26 19.37
C LYS A 171 6.66 10.84 19.31
N LEU A 172 7.07 10.03 20.30
CA LEU A 172 6.54 8.69 20.52
C LEU A 172 5.02 8.74 20.69
N SER A 173 4.33 7.74 20.16
CA SER A 173 2.90 7.55 20.41
C SER A 173 2.68 7.28 21.90
N PRO A 174 1.70 7.93 22.54
CA PRO A 174 1.41 7.68 23.95
C PRO A 174 0.92 6.26 24.24
N CYS A 175 0.52 5.51 23.22
CA CYS A 175 0.05 4.13 23.33
C CYS A 175 1.18 3.10 23.45
N LEU A 176 2.45 3.50 23.31
CA LEU A 176 3.59 2.58 23.34
C LEU A 176 3.98 2.23 24.78
N SER A 177 4.17 0.94 25.04
CA SER A 177 4.77 0.43 26.29
C SER A 177 6.29 0.49 26.21
N LYS A 178 6.92 0.81 27.35
CA LYS A 178 8.38 0.75 27.50
C LYS A 178 8.88 -0.62 27.99
N THR A 179 7.97 -1.46 28.48
CA THR A 179 8.31 -2.72 29.17
C THR A 179 7.78 -3.96 28.48
N LYS A 180 6.81 -3.80 27.57
CA LYS A 180 6.23 -4.90 26.81
C LYS A 180 6.44 -4.70 25.31
N LYS A 181 6.47 -5.77 24.55
CA LYS A 181 6.43 -5.74 23.10
C LYS A 181 5.16 -5.03 22.61
N ASN A 182 5.28 -4.13 21.66
CA ASN A 182 4.18 -3.34 21.11
C ASN A 182 3.67 -4.00 19.83
N ILE A 183 2.43 -4.42 19.81
CA ILE A 183 1.79 -5.08 18.66
C ILE A 183 0.64 -4.22 18.17
N VAL A 184 0.70 -3.82 16.90
CA VAL A 184 -0.42 -3.16 16.23
C VAL A 184 -1.36 -4.18 15.62
N LEU A 185 -2.65 -4.07 15.94
CA LEU A 185 -3.73 -4.84 15.33
C LEU A 185 -4.53 -3.97 14.37
N ILE A 186 -4.80 -4.48 13.17
CA ILE A 186 -5.53 -3.79 12.12
C ILE A 186 -6.83 -4.55 11.82
N PRO A 187 -7.99 -4.11 12.35
CA PRO A 187 -9.24 -4.86 12.18
C PRO A 187 -9.89 -4.64 10.80
N GLY A 188 -9.57 -3.52 10.14
CA GLY A 188 -10.24 -3.09 8.93
C GLY A 188 -9.56 -3.46 7.63
N ALA A 189 -10.36 -3.56 6.57
CA ALA A 189 -9.90 -3.75 5.19
C ALA A 189 -10.87 -3.09 4.20
N SER A 190 -10.51 -3.11 2.90
CA SER A 190 -11.29 -2.48 1.83
C SER A 190 -12.70 -3.06 1.62
N PHE A 191 -12.98 -4.26 2.11
CA PHE A 191 -14.30 -4.91 2.12
C PHE A 191 -14.35 -6.00 3.22
N ALA A 192 -15.57 -6.28 3.69
CA ALA A 192 -15.80 -7.08 4.90
C ALA A 192 -15.18 -8.49 4.88
N THR A 193 -15.16 -9.16 3.71
CA THR A 193 -14.62 -10.53 3.61
C THR A 193 -13.10 -10.62 3.75
N LYS A 194 -12.41 -9.48 3.75
CA LYS A 194 -10.98 -9.39 4.07
C LYS A 194 -10.72 -9.13 5.56
N CYS A 195 -11.73 -8.74 6.33
CA CYS A 195 -11.56 -8.44 7.75
C CYS A 195 -11.42 -9.75 8.54
N TYR A 196 -10.36 -9.84 9.34
CA TYR A 196 -10.17 -10.93 10.29
C TYR A 196 -11.17 -10.76 11.45
N PRO A 197 -11.74 -11.84 12.00
CA PRO A 197 -12.73 -11.74 13.07
C PRO A 197 -12.21 -11.01 14.30
N VAL A 198 -13.06 -10.18 14.90
CA VAL A 198 -12.70 -9.43 16.13
C VAL A 198 -12.50 -10.37 17.32
N GLU A 199 -13.20 -11.50 17.32
CA GLU A 199 -13.09 -12.58 18.29
C GLU A 199 -11.68 -13.21 18.26
N ASN A 200 -11.15 -13.48 17.06
CA ASN A 200 -9.82 -14.06 16.88
C ASN A 200 -8.71 -13.05 17.25
N PHE A 201 -8.92 -11.76 17.01
CA PHE A 201 -8.02 -10.73 17.53
C PHE A 201 -8.03 -10.69 19.06
N ALA A 202 -9.21 -10.78 19.69
CA ALA A 202 -9.31 -10.81 21.14
C ALA A 202 -8.66 -12.07 21.72
N GLU A 203 -8.84 -13.23 21.10
CA GLU A 203 -8.16 -14.47 21.47
C GLU A 203 -6.63 -14.33 21.40
N LEU A 204 -6.09 -13.78 20.31
CA LEU A 204 -4.66 -13.52 20.16
C LEU A 204 -4.10 -12.70 21.34
N THR A 205 -4.86 -11.72 21.86
CA THR A 205 -4.42 -10.90 23.00
C THR A 205 -4.35 -11.65 24.32
N ASN A 206 -5.03 -12.78 24.45
CA ASN A 206 -4.97 -13.66 25.61
C ASN A 206 -3.84 -14.69 25.51
N LEU A 207 -3.41 -15.04 24.29
CA LEU A 207 -2.37 -16.03 24.03
C LEU A 207 -0.96 -15.46 24.22
N LEU A 208 -0.75 -14.17 23.97
CA LEU A 208 0.58 -13.55 24.00
C LEU A 208 0.60 -12.32 24.90
N ASN A 209 1.53 -12.27 25.86
CA ASN A 209 1.67 -11.12 26.77
C ASN A 209 2.40 -9.95 26.11
N ALA A 210 1.62 -9.03 25.54
CA ALA A 210 2.13 -7.84 24.84
C ALA A 210 1.29 -6.58 25.15
N ASN A 211 1.73 -5.43 24.67
CA ASN A 211 0.95 -4.21 24.59
C ASN A 211 0.27 -4.14 23.23
N TYR A 212 -1.04 -4.26 23.21
CA TYR A 212 -1.83 -4.27 21.99
C TYR A 212 -2.42 -2.90 21.67
N ILE A 213 -2.24 -2.47 20.43
CA ILE A 213 -2.65 -1.16 19.93
C ILE A 213 -3.52 -1.40 18.70
N VAL A 214 -4.81 -1.07 18.78
CA VAL A 214 -5.73 -1.18 17.64
C VAL A 214 -5.81 0.17 16.91
N ILE A 215 -5.52 0.15 15.62
CA ILE A 215 -5.61 1.33 14.74
C ILE A 215 -6.84 1.25 13.84
N TRP A 216 -7.33 2.39 13.40
CA TRP A 216 -8.48 2.52 12.53
C TRP A 216 -8.41 3.80 11.68
N GLY A 217 -9.04 3.79 10.51
CA GLY A 217 -9.07 4.92 9.57
C GLY A 217 -10.47 5.37 9.18
N SER A 218 -11.50 4.53 9.37
CA SER A 218 -12.90 4.85 9.09
C SER A 218 -13.79 4.64 10.32
N VAL A 219 -15.03 5.16 10.28
CA VAL A 219 -16.01 4.97 11.36
C VAL A 219 -16.32 3.48 11.56
N GLU A 220 -16.44 2.73 10.46
CA GLU A 220 -16.70 1.29 10.50
C GLU A 220 -15.54 0.54 11.17
N GLU A 221 -14.31 0.90 10.86
CA GLU A 221 -13.11 0.32 11.49
C GLU A 221 -13.00 0.70 12.98
N ASN A 222 -13.43 1.91 13.35
CA ASN A 222 -13.52 2.33 14.75
C ASN A 222 -14.50 1.44 15.55
N LEU A 223 -15.64 1.10 14.96
CA LEU A 223 -16.60 0.16 15.57
C LEU A 223 -15.97 -1.22 15.79
N LEU A 224 -15.18 -1.73 14.83
CA LEU A 224 -14.46 -2.99 14.99
C LEU A 224 -13.41 -2.90 16.09
N ALA A 225 -12.65 -1.80 16.16
CA ALA A 225 -11.65 -1.56 17.19
C ALA A 225 -12.26 -1.58 18.59
N HIS A 226 -13.40 -0.93 18.79
CA HIS A 226 -14.12 -0.94 20.06
C HIS A 226 -14.75 -2.30 20.39
N LYS A 227 -15.18 -3.09 19.41
CA LYS A 227 -15.61 -4.48 19.64
C LYS A 227 -14.45 -5.33 20.17
N ILE A 228 -13.25 -5.21 19.60
CA ILE A 228 -12.05 -5.89 20.10
C ILE A 228 -11.78 -5.44 21.56
N LYS A 229 -11.83 -4.13 21.85
CA LYS A 229 -11.64 -3.58 23.20
C LYS A 229 -12.62 -4.14 24.22
N ASN A 230 -13.88 -4.35 23.83
CA ASN A 230 -14.90 -4.92 24.70
C ASN A 230 -14.65 -6.40 25.01
N LEU A 231 -14.11 -7.16 24.04
CA LEU A 231 -13.75 -8.58 24.22
C LEU A 231 -12.40 -8.75 24.93
N ALA A 232 -11.49 -7.80 24.77
CA ALA A 232 -10.13 -7.81 25.32
C ALA A 232 -9.82 -6.45 25.98
N PRO A 233 -10.16 -6.24 27.26
CA PRO A 233 -10.01 -4.95 27.97
C PRO A 233 -8.56 -4.43 28.07
N ASN A 234 -7.56 -5.29 27.89
CA ASN A 234 -6.13 -4.96 27.90
C ASN A 234 -5.66 -4.26 26.61
N VAL A 235 -6.48 -4.17 25.57
CA VAL A 235 -6.14 -3.54 24.29
C VAL A 235 -6.28 -2.02 24.38
N ASN A 236 -5.41 -1.28 23.73
CA ASN A 236 -5.47 0.18 23.57
C ASN A 236 -6.01 0.53 22.18
N VAL A 237 -7.14 1.24 22.11
CA VAL A 237 -7.65 1.78 20.83
C VAL A 237 -7.06 3.18 20.64
N CYS A 238 -6.34 3.38 19.54
CA CYS A 238 -5.78 4.68 19.19
C CYS A 238 -6.86 5.69 18.81
N GLU A 239 -6.54 6.97 18.94
CA GLU A 239 -7.24 8.03 18.20
C GLU A 239 -7.04 7.85 16.70
N GLN A 240 -7.86 8.53 15.89
CA GLN A 240 -7.69 8.52 14.44
C GLN A 240 -6.36 9.13 14.05
N LEU A 241 -5.51 8.35 13.37
CA LEU A 241 -4.18 8.77 12.98
C LEU A 241 -4.17 9.38 11.58
N SER A 242 -3.41 10.46 11.41
CA SER A 242 -2.99 10.90 10.08
C SER A 242 -2.02 9.86 9.48
N ILE A 243 -1.84 9.86 8.16
CA ILE A 243 -0.86 8.95 7.50
C ILE A 243 0.54 9.14 8.08
N ASP A 244 0.96 10.37 8.35
CA ASP A 244 2.25 10.69 8.94
C ASP A 244 2.41 10.11 10.37
N SER A 245 1.37 10.24 11.22
CA SER A 245 1.35 9.60 12.54
C SER A 245 1.34 8.07 12.47
N LEU A 246 0.66 7.52 11.47
CA LEU A 246 0.60 6.08 11.24
C LEU A 246 1.97 5.53 10.81
N ILE A 247 2.70 6.23 9.92
CA ILE A 247 4.08 5.89 9.55
C ILE A 247 4.96 5.86 10.80
N LEU A 248 4.88 6.90 11.63
CA LEU A 248 5.66 6.96 12.86
C LEU A 248 5.32 5.81 13.81
N LEU A 249 4.03 5.55 14.07
CA LEU A 249 3.62 4.45 14.95
C LEU A 249 4.15 3.10 14.45
N ILE A 250 3.92 2.79 13.17
CA ILE A 250 4.36 1.50 12.58
C ILE A 250 5.89 1.36 12.64
N SER A 251 6.65 2.43 12.51
CA SER A 251 8.12 2.39 12.62
C SER A 251 8.63 2.13 14.05
N GLN A 252 7.78 2.21 15.06
CA GLN A 252 8.16 2.13 16.48
C GLN A 252 7.62 0.89 17.20
N VAL A 253 6.79 0.10 16.53
CA VAL A 253 6.23 -1.13 17.11
C VAL A 253 7.06 -2.35 16.76
N ASP A 254 6.94 -3.40 17.56
CA ASP A 254 7.67 -4.65 17.38
C ASP A 254 7.00 -5.58 16.36
N LEU A 255 5.67 -5.47 16.18
CA LEU A 255 4.91 -6.32 15.25
C LEU A 255 3.64 -5.63 14.77
N VAL A 256 3.27 -5.86 13.52
CA VAL A 256 1.99 -5.48 12.93
C VAL A 256 1.23 -6.73 12.49
N VAL A 257 -0.01 -6.89 12.94
CA VAL A 257 -0.89 -8.00 12.54
C VAL A 257 -2.16 -7.44 11.92
N GLY A 258 -2.49 -7.91 10.73
CA GLY A 258 -3.72 -7.47 10.06
C GLY A 258 -3.94 -8.13 8.70
N PRO A 259 -5.10 -7.88 8.08
CA PRO A 259 -5.41 -8.42 6.76
C PRO A 259 -4.59 -7.72 5.65
N ASP A 260 -4.80 -8.15 4.40
CA ASP A 260 -4.27 -7.51 3.19
C ASP A 260 -4.81 -6.08 3.03
N THR A 261 -4.15 -5.12 3.68
CA THR A 261 -4.53 -3.69 3.74
C THR A 261 -3.31 -2.77 3.79
N GLY A 262 -3.55 -1.48 3.54
CA GLY A 262 -2.47 -0.49 3.44
C GLY A 262 -1.51 -0.45 4.62
N PRO A 263 -1.97 -0.34 5.88
CA PRO A 263 -1.08 -0.29 7.04
C PRO A 263 -0.19 -1.52 7.21
N THR A 264 -0.68 -2.73 6.86
CA THR A 264 0.15 -3.95 6.90
C THR A 264 1.30 -3.87 5.89
N HIS A 265 1.03 -3.31 4.69
CA HIS A 265 2.08 -3.09 3.69
C HIS A 265 3.06 -1.97 4.08
N MET A 266 2.62 -1.00 4.91
CA MET A 266 3.52 0.01 5.47
C MET A 266 4.55 -0.62 6.40
N ALA A 267 4.20 -1.68 7.15
CA ALA A 267 5.17 -2.42 7.98
C ALA A 267 6.30 -3.02 7.12
N TRP A 268 5.95 -3.67 5.98
CA TRP A 268 6.97 -4.14 5.04
C TRP A 268 7.85 -3.00 4.52
N ALA A 269 7.26 -1.84 4.20
CA ALA A 269 7.99 -0.68 3.69
C ALA A 269 8.96 -0.08 4.71
N LEU A 270 8.65 -0.19 6.00
CA LEU A 270 9.43 0.34 7.12
C LEU A 270 10.42 -0.68 7.71
N ASN A 271 10.47 -1.91 7.17
CA ASN A 271 11.22 -3.04 7.75
C ASN A 271 10.76 -3.37 9.20
N THR A 272 9.49 -3.13 9.50
CA THR A 272 8.84 -3.54 10.74
C THR A 272 8.31 -4.98 10.57
N PRO A 273 8.51 -5.88 11.53
CA PRO A 273 7.93 -7.22 11.49
C PRO A 273 6.41 -7.18 11.28
N SER A 274 5.88 -8.09 10.47
CA SER A 274 4.43 -8.14 10.20
C SER A 274 3.92 -9.52 9.86
N ILE A 275 2.64 -9.75 10.20
CA ILE A 275 1.85 -10.91 9.76
C ILE A 275 0.68 -10.37 8.95
N THR A 276 0.65 -10.70 7.66
CA THR A 276 -0.47 -10.34 6.78
C THR A 276 -1.39 -11.54 6.59
N LEU A 277 -2.66 -11.37 6.95
CA LEU A 277 -3.68 -12.42 6.87
C LEU A 277 -4.42 -12.32 5.53
N PHE A 278 -4.43 -13.40 4.77
CA PHE A 278 -5.04 -13.48 3.46
C PHE A 278 -6.21 -14.48 3.45
N GLY A 279 -7.38 -14.01 3.03
CA GLY A 279 -8.55 -14.82 2.71
C GLY A 279 -8.83 -14.79 1.21
N PRO A 280 -9.74 -13.91 0.74
CA PRO A 280 -10.19 -13.84 -0.66
C PRO A 280 -9.18 -13.20 -1.62
N THR A 281 -7.99 -12.82 -1.17
CA THR A 281 -6.95 -12.17 -1.99
C THR A 281 -5.65 -12.98 -1.97
N PRO A 282 -4.89 -13.01 -3.09
CA PRO A 282 -3.70 -13.86 -3.19
C PRO A 282 -2.47 -13.22 -2.54
N GLY A 283 -1.92 -13.84 -1.50
CA GLY A 283 -0.75 -13.35 -0.78
C GLY A 283 0.50 -13.30 -1.66
N TYR A 284 0.75 -14.35 -2.44
CA TYR A 284 1.90 -14.43 -3.37
C TYR A 284 2.00 -13.24 -4.32
N ARG A 285 0.84 -12.63 -4.66
CA ARG A 285 0.75 -11.51 -5.58
C ARG A 285 0.81 -10.16 -4.87
N ASN A 286 0.15 -10.05 -3.73
CA ASN A 286 -0.18 -8.77 -3.11
C ASN A 286 0.84 -8.30 -2.06
N THR A 287 1.82 -9.14 -1.70
CA THR A 287 2.89 -8.73 -0.77
C THR A 287 4.22 -9.41 -1.08
N CYS A 288 5.31 -8.92 -0.47
CA CYS A 288 6.61 -9.57 -0.50
C CYS A 288 6.87 -10.23 0.86
N VAL A 289 6.98 -11.54 0.86
CA VAL A 289 7.39 -12.31 2.04
C VAL A 289 8.88 -12.16 2.27
N THR A 290 9.26 -11.91 3.53
CA THR A 290 10.65 -11.79 3.98
C THR A 290 10.85 -12.59 5.27
N ASN A 291 12.04 -12.53 5.85
CA ASN A 291 12.29 -13.16 7.16
C ASN A 291 11.44 -12.56 8.28
N ILE A 292 11.11 -11.27 8.18
CA ILE A 292 10.33 -10.52 9.19
C ILE A 292 8.90 -10.16 8.75
N ASN A 293 8.55 -10.33 7.48
CA ASN A 293 7.19 -10.08 6.99
C ASN A 293 6.61 -11.41 6.50
N LYS A 294 5.72 -11.97 7.29
CA LYS A 294 5.10 -13.28 7.07
C LYS A 294 3.68 -13.13 6.56
N ILE A 295 3.19 -14.18 5.92
CA ILE A 295 1.78 -14.31 5.52
C ILE A 295 1.19 -15.56 6.15
N ILE A 296 -0.12 -15.50 6.43
CA ILE A 296 -0.95 -16.65 6.74
C ILE A 296 -2.13 -16.59 5.76
N GLU A 297 -2.33 -17.64 5.00
CA GLU A 297 -3.36 -17.70 3.97
C GLU A 297 -4.41 -18.76 4.36
N SER A 298 -5.68 -18.44 4.14
CA SER A 298 -6.75 -19.45 4.24
C SER A 298 -6.70 -20.40 3.03
N ASP A 299 -7.38 -21.55 3.12
CA ASP A 299 -7.47 -22.57 2.07
C ASP A 299 -8.30 -22.13 0.85
N SER A 300 -8.39 -20.83 0.58
CA SER A 300 -9.21 -20.30 -0.52
C SER A 300 -8.48 -20.35 -1.86
N ASN A 301 -9.16 -20.83 -2.88
CA ASN A 301 -8.66 -20.78 -4.26
C ASN A 301 -8.97 -19.40 -4.87
N VAL A 302 -7.98 -18.54 -4.93
CA VAL A 302 -8.16 -17.13 -5.30
C VAL A 302 -7.78 -16.86 -6.75
N ASN A 303 -8.73 -16.27 -7.53
CA ASN A 303 -8.45 -15.73 -8.86
C ASN A 303 -8.16 -14.21 -8.76
N PRO A 304 -6.92 -13.74 -8.98
CA PRO A 304 -6.55 -12.32 -8.82
C PRO A 304 -7.25 -11.37 -9.81
N LEU A 305 -7.75 -11.88 -10.95
CA LEU A 305 -8.52 -11.09 -11.90
C LEU A 305 -9.99 -10.95 -11.50
N LYS A 306 -10.53 -11.90 -10.68
CA LYS A 306 -11.93 -11.94 -10.28
C LYS A 306 -12.05 -12.31 -8.81
N ILE A 307 -11.73 -11.36 -7.93
CA ILE A 307 -11.82 -11.54 -6.47
C ILE A 307 -13.28 -11.85 -6.06
N ASN A 308 -13.46 -12.94 -5.31
CA ASN A 308 -14.74 -13.32 -4.75
C ASN A 308 -15.02 -12.52 -3.46
N LYS A 309 -15.84 -11.48 -3.56
CA LYS A 309 -16.24 -10.65 -2.40
C LYS A 309 -17.26 -11.32 -1.45
N LYS A 310 -17.62 -12.58 -1.68
CA LYS A 310 -18.45 -13.39 -0.80
C LYS A 310 -17.66 -14.49 -0.09
N ASP A 311 -16.37 -14.55 -0.29
CA ASP A 311 -15.45 -15.49 0.33
C ASP A 311 -14.99 -14.96 1.69
N TYR A 312 -15.46 -15.57 2.76
CA TYR A 312 -15.12 -15.26 4.16
C TYR A 312 -14.07 -16.21 4.74
N SER A 313 -13.30 -16.91 3.92
CA SER A 313 -12.35 -17.93 4.36
C SER A 313 -11.28 -17.42 5.34
N ILE A 314 -10.99 -16.11 5.36
CA ILE A 314 -10.09 -15.50 6.36
C ILE A 314 -10.52 -15.82 7.81
N LYS A 315 -11.78 -16.16 8.05
CA LYS A 315 -12.30 -16.55 9.36
C LYS A 315 -11.75 -17.90 9.84
N ASN A 316 -11.28 -18.73 8.92
CA ASN A 316 -10.74 -20.05 9.22
C ASN A 316 -9.27 -20.00 9.70
N ILE A 317 -8.62 -18.83 9.61
CA ILE A 317 -7.28 -18.66 10.17
C ILE A 317 -7.37 -18.66 11.68
N ASP A 318 -6.69 -19.61 12.33
CA ASP A 318 -6.69 -19.78 13.77
C ASP A 318 -5.83 -18.72 14.47
N ALA A 319 -6.31 -18.16 15.57
CA ALA A 319 -5.55 -17.23 16.42
C ALA A 319 -4.28 -17.86 16.99
N GLN A 320 -4.28 -19.17 17.27
CA GLN A 320 -3.10 -19.91 17.72
C GLN A 320 -2.02 -19.99 16.65
N GLU A 321 -2.39 -20.14 15.36
CA GLU A 321 -1.44 -20.09 14.26
C GLU A 321 -0.78 -18.71 14.15
N VAL A 322 -1.59 -17.65 14.26
CA VAL A 322 -1.10 -16.26 14.27
C VAL A 322 -0.16 -16.03 15.46
N CYS A 323 -0.51 -16.55 16.65
CA CYS A 323 0.31 -16.46 17.85
C CYS A 323 1.68 -17.12 17.67
N LYS A 324 1.75 -18.34 17.15
CA LYS A 324 3.00 -19.07 16.89
C LYS A 324 3.94 -18.28 15.96
N VAL A 325 3.40 -17.69 14.90
CA VAL A 325 4.19 -16.86 13.97
C VAL A 325 4.63 -15.56 14.65
N ALA A 326 3.77 -14.96 15.50
CA ALA A 326 4.10 -13.75 16.26
C ALA A 326 5.25 -14.00 17.26
N GLU A 327 5.25 -15.13 17.97
CA GLU A 327 6.33 -15.52 18.88
C GLU A 327 7.67 -15.63 18.15
N ILE A 328 7.70 -16.25 16.96
CA ILE A 328 8.91 -16.34 16.15
C ILE A 328 9.44 -14.95 15.73
N LEU A 329 8.54 -14.01 15.44
CA LEU A 329 8.94 -12.67 14.98
C LEU A 329 9.35 -11.74 16.12
N LEU A 330 8.94 -12.03 17.37
CA LEU A 330 9.21 -11.21 18.56
C LEU A 330 10.43 -11.66 19.36
N ASN A 331 10.92 -12.87 19.11
CA ASN A 331 12.17 -13.42 19.67
C ASN A 331 13.37 -13.01 18.81
#